data_2859b3788934b1f4eb3dc0086ad505f5
#
_entry.id   2859b3788934b1f4eb3dc0086ad505f5
#
_cell.length_a   1.000
_cell.length_b   1.000
_cell.length_c   1.000
_cell.angle_alpha   90.00
_cell.angle_beta   90.00
_cell.angle_gamma   90.00
#
_symmetry.space_group_name_H-M   'P 1'
#
loop_
_entity.id
_entity.type
_entity.pdbx_description
1 polymer ?
#
loop_
_entity_poly.entity_id
_entity_poly.type
_entity_poly.pdbx_seq_one_letter_code
_entity_poly.pdbx_strand_id
1 'polypeptide(L)'
;LAVILNIETSTRVCSVGLAVDGIITSLKETHVANSHAELITLYAEQAINEAGYSFANIDAVAVSMGPGSYTGLRIGVSTAKGFCYALDKPLIAIDTLKAMAAGMINQVEVDNFLVCPMIDARRMEVYTAIYDQQLQCISQTDARIIDADSFRDELNDHQVYFGGDGAAKCEDVLGHQSKANFMVSFHPSARYMAALSDKKF
;
A
#
# COMPACT_ATOMS: atom_id res chain seq x y z
N LEU A 1 22.82 -4.19 -7.54
CA LEU A 1 22.11 -3.35 -6.57
C LEU A 1 21.04 -2.55 -7.31
N ALA A 2 19.76 -2.84 -7.07
CA ALA A 2 18.66 -2.12 -7.67
C ALA A 2 18.25 -0.96 -6.73
N VAL A 3 18.32 0.28 -7.22
CA VAL A 3 17.91 1.50 -6.51
C VAL A 3 16.57 1.97 -7.05
N ILE A 4 15.50 1.79 -6.28
CA ILE A 4 14.12 2.02 -6.72
C ILE A 4 13.45 3.09 -5.87
N LEU A 5 12.94 4.14 -6.54
CA LEU A 5 12.10 5.15 -5.90
C LEU A 5 10.65 4.65 -5.87
N ASN A 6 10.09 4.48 -4.68
CA ASN A 6 8.72 3.98 -4.47
C ASN A 6 7.79 5.12 -4.07
N ILE A 7 6.63 5.23 -4.72
CA ILE A 7 5.66 6.33 -4.57
C ILE A 7 4.28 5.75 -4.26
N GLU A 8 3.74 6.08 -3.08
CA GLU A 8 2.41 5.66 -2.63
C GLU A 8 1.52 6.88 -2.38
N THR A 9 0.39 6.95 -3.08
CA THR A 9 -0.56 8.09 -3.03
C THR A 9 -2.02 7.66 -3.12
N SER A 10 -2.30 6.37 -2.88
CA SER A 10 -3.65 5.79 -3.07
C SER A 10 -4.68 6.22 -2.03
N THR A 11 -4.24 6.76 -0.89
CA THR A 11 -5.12 7.23 0.19
C THR A 11 -4.76 8.67 0.58
N ARG A 12 -5.09 9.10 1.82
CA ARG A 12 -4.66 10.40 2.36
C ARG A 12 -3.17 10.46 2.65
N VAL A 13 -2.53 9.32 2.80
CA VAL A 13 -1.09 9.25 3.02
C VAL A 13 -0.35 9.58 1.73
N CYS A 14 0.59 10.53 1.81
CA CYS A 14 1.60 10.74 0.79
C CYS A 14 2.89 10.13 1.29
N SER A 15 3.35 9.06 0.66
CA SER A 15 4.55 8.34 1.07
C SER A 15 5.49 8.12 -0.11
N VAL A 16 6.77 8.47 0.09
CA VAL A 16 7.84 8.26 -0.90
C VAL A 16 9.03 7.64 -0.20
N GLY A 17 9.53 6.53 -0.72
CA GLY A 17 10.67 5.82 -0.15
C GLY A 17 11.70 5.42 -1.20
N LEU A 18 12.97 5.53 -0.86
CA LEU A 18 14.06 4.93 -1.62
C LEU A 18 14.34 3.55 -1.07
N ALA A 19 14.37 2.56 -1.95
CA ALA A 19 14.74 1.20 -1.64
C ALA A 19 16.00 0.79 -2.39
N VAL A 20 16.86 0.02 -1.73
CA VAL A 20 18.04 -0.62 -2.33
C VAL A 20 17.90 -2.12 -2.10
N ASP A 21 17.91 -2.90 -3.18
CA ASP A 21 17.70 -4.37 -3.15
C ASP A 21 16.47 -4.78 -2.32
N GLY A 22 15.35 -4.11 -2.55
CA GLY A 22 14.08 -4.40 -1.88
C GLY A 22 13.97 -3.94 -0.43
N ILE A 23 14.98 -3.26 0.12
CA ILE A 23 15.00 -2.75 1.51
C ILE A 23 14.90 -1.23 1.51
N ILE A 24 13.95 -0.67 2.26
CA ILE A 24 13.82 0.78 2.42
C ILE A 24 15.04 1.34 3.16
N THR A 25 15.73 2.28 2.51
CA THR A 25 16.89 3.00 3.05
C THR A 25 16.52 4.40 3.55
N SER A 26 15.51 5.03 2.96
CA SER A 26 14.94 6.30 3.41
C SER A 26 13.44 6.35 3.10
N LEU A 27 12.68 6.99 3.97
CA LEU A 27 11.22 7.11 3.84
C LEU A 27 10.76 8.50 4.28
N LYS A 28 9.92 9.12 3.46
CA LYS A 28 9.21 10.37 3.75
C LYS A 28 7.73 10.14 3.62
N GLU A 29 6.98 10.41 4.67
CA GLU A 29 5.53 10.26 4.61
C GLU A 29 4.81 11.28 5.50
N THR A 30 3.58 11.59 5.11
CA THR A 30 2.66 12.44 5.86
C THR A 30 1.23 11.96 5.72
N HIS A 31 0.45 12.20 6.78
CA HIS A 31 -0.98 11.93 6.82
C HIS A 31 -1.84 13.20 6.59
N VAL A 32 -1.19 14.32 6.23
CA VAL A 32 -1.89 15.59 5.95
C VAL A 32 -2.63 15.47 4.62
N ALA A 33 -3.94 15.64 4.66
CA ALA A 33 -4.80 15.54 3.48
C ALA A 33 -4.43 16.63 2.44
N ASN A 34 -4.60 16.28 1.16
CA ASN A 34 -4.39 17.17 0.00
C ASN A 34 -2.96 17.70 -0.20
N SER A 35 -1.96 17.09 0.43
CA SER A 35 -0.56 17.52 0.32
C SER A 35 0.23 16.82 -0.80
N HIS A 36 -0.36 15.84 -1.49
CA HIS A 36 0.35 15.00 -2.47
C HIS A 36 1.05 15.81 -3.57
N ALA A 37 0.33 16.75 -4.21
CA ALA A 37 0.88 17.53 -5.33
C ALA A 37 2.06 18.42 -4.92
N GLU A 38 2.07 18.89 -3.69
CA GLU A 38 3.11 19.77 -3.15
C GLU A 38 4.32 19.00 -2.63
N LEU A 39 4.09 17.83 -2.04
CA LEU A 39 5.12 17.15 -1.27
C LEU A 39 5.81 15.99 -2.00
N ILE A 40 5.16 15.37 -2.98
CA ILE A 40 5.68 14.15 -3.62
C ILE A 40 7.08 14.34 -4.24
N THR A 41 7.33 15.45 -4.94
CA THR A 41 8.64 15.74 -5.53
C THR A 41 9.68 16.13 -4.49
N LEU A 42 9.27 16.91 -3.48
CA LEU A 42 10.12 17.25 -2.34
C LEU A 42 10.51 16.01 -1.54
N TYR A 43 9.58 15.12 -1.28
CA TYR A 43 9.83 13.87 -0.57
C TYR A 43 10.74 12.91 -1.37
N ALA A 44 10.60 12.89 -2.69
CA ALA A 44 11.51 12.13 -3.55
C ALA A 44 12.94 12.64 -3.43
N GLU A 45 13.15 13.96 -3.54
CA GLU A 45 14.46 14.57 -3.37
C GLU A 45 15.04 14.32 -1.98
N GLN A 46 14.26 14.51 -0.93
CA GLN A 46 14.70 14.27 0.44
C GLN A 46 15.05 12.81 0.68
N ALA A 47 14.22 11.86 0.23
CA ALA A 47 14.47 10.44 0.43
C ALA A 47 15.75 9.99 -0.29
N ILE A 48 15.97 10.47 -1.52
CA ILE A 48 17.17 10.16 -2.30
C ILE A 48 18.43 10.72 -1.61
N ASN A 49 18.40 11.99 -1.21
CA ASN A 49 19.53 12.67 -0.60
C ASN A 49 19.89 12.07 0.78
N GLU A 50 18.92 11.77 1.63
CA GLU A 50 19.13 11.16 2.94
C GLU A 50 19.71 9.75 2.86
N ALA A 51 19.38 9.02 1.82
CA ALA A 51 19.96 7.72 1.55
C ALA A 51 21.39 7.81 0.97
N GLY A 52 21.91 9.01 0.71
CA GLY A 52 23.26 9.22 0.15
C GLY A 52 23.34 8.99 -1.37
N TYR A 53 22.20 9.02 -2.07
CA TYR A 53 22.10 8.84 -3.52
C TYR A 53 21.78 10.17 -4.23
N SER A 54 21.76 10.13 -5.56
CA SER A 54 21.28 11.18 -6.44
C SER A 54 20.26 10.63 -7.42
N PHE A 55 19.53 11.46 -8.13
CA PHE A 55 18.60 11.00 -9.17
C PHE A 55 19.28 10.17 -10.27
N ALA A 56 20.56 10.41 -10.54
CA ALA A 56 21.33 9.62 -11.53
C ALA A 56 21.54 8.16 -11.11
N ASN A 57 21.41 7.85 -9.83
CA ASN A 57 21.59 6.49 -9.31
C ASN A 57 20.29 5.66 -9.34
N ILE A 58 19.14 6.28 -9.64
CA ILE A 58 17.85 5.57 -9.69
C ILE A 58 17.83 4.62 -10.87
N ASP A 59 17.44 3.38 -10.64
CA ASP A 59 17.29 2.34 -11.67
C ASP A 59 15.85 2.20 -12.16
N ALA A 60 14.87 2.45 -11.29
CA ALA A 60 13.45 2.41 -11.63
C ALA A 60 12.63 3.30 -10.69
N VAL A 61 11.42 3.64 -11.11
CA VAL A 61 10.40 4.28 -10.26
C VAL A 61 9.19 3.35 -10.14
N ALA A 62 8.81 3.02 -8.91
CA ALA A 62 7.62 2.25 -8.60
C ALA A 62 6.51 3.16 -8.10
N VAL A 63 5.27 2.89 -8.51
CA VAL A 63 4.09 3.66 -8.08
C VAL A 63 2.92 2.75 -7.78
N SER A 64 2.12 3.08 -6.76
CA SER A 64 0.84 2.43 -6.51
C SER A 64 -0.12 2.66 -7.68
N MET A 65 -0.67 1.55 -8.21
CA MET A 65 -1.56 1.59 -9.37
C MET A 65 -3.05 1.56 -9.01
N GLY A 66 -3.37 1.47 -7.74
CA GLY A 66 -4.73 1.34 -7.23
C GLY A 66 -5.02 -0.08 -6.70
N PRO A 67 -6.25 -0.26 -6.16
CA PRO A 67 -7.31 0.75 -6.04
C PRO A 67 -6.98 1.87 -5.05
N GLY A 68 -7.78 2.96 -5.06
CA GLY A 68 -7.63 4.07 -4.12
C GLY A 68 -8.19 5.40 -4.62
N SER A 69 -7.78 6.48 -3.98
CA SER A 69 -8.17 7.84 -4.34
C SER A 69 -7.83 8.17 -5.79
N TYR A 70 -8.86 8.44 -6.61
CA TYR A 70 -8.68 8.80 -8.03
C TYR A 70 -7.71 9.97 -8.23
N THR A 71 -7.85 11.03 -7.44
CA THR A 71 -6.96 12.20 -7.51
C THR A 71 -5.55 11.85 -7.05
N GLY A 72 -5.40 11.16 -5.93
CA GLY A 72 -4.10 10.74 -5.40
C GLY A 72 -3.33 9.87 -6.39
N LEU A 73 -3.97 8.83 -6.91
CA LEU A 73 -3.36 7.94 -7.91
C LEU A 73 -2.93 8.67 -9.18
N ARG A 74 -3.72 9.65 -9.67
CA ARG A 74 -3.33 10.45 -10.84
C ARG A 74 -2.11 11.32 -10.57
N ILE A 75 -2.04 11.95 -9.40
CA ILE A 75 -0.87 12.74 -8.99
C ILE A 75 0.36 11.82 -8.94
N GLY A 76 0.28 10.69 -8.23
CA GLY A 76 1.39 9.74 -8.09
C GLY A 76 1.88 9.21 -9.43
N VAL A 77 0.97 8.70 -10.27
CA VAL A 77 1.29 8.14 -11.59
C VAL A 77 1.88 9.20 -12.53
N SER A 78 1.32 10.43 -12.53
CA SER A 78 1.85 11.52 -13.38
C SER A 78 3.26 11.91 -12.96
N THR A 79 3.52 12.03 -11.66
CA THR A 79 4.85 12.34 -11.11
C THR A 79 5.85 11.22 -11.40
N ALA A 80 5.45 9.95 -11.16
CA ALA A 80 6.30 8.79 -11.45
C ALA A 80 6.68 8.72 -12.94
N LYS A 81 5.72 8.94 -13.85
CA LYS A 81 5.99 9.05 -15.29
C LYS A 81 6.92 10.21 -15.63
N GLY A 82 6.78 11.36 -14.96
CA GLY A 82 7.68 12.50 -15.11
C GLY A 82 9.12 12.14 -14.74
N PHE A 83 9.34 11.48 -13.61
CA PHE A 83 10.66 10.96 -13.21
C PHE A 83 11.21 9.94 -14.22
N CYS A 84 10.40 8.94 -14.60
CA CYS A 84 10.82 7.94 -15.59
C CYS A 84 11.27 8.57 -16.90
N TYR A 85 10.49 9.55 -17.40
CA TYR A 85 10.83 10.25 -18.63
C TYR A 85 12.11 11.09 -18.51
N ALA A 86 12.26 11.84 -17.41
CA ALA A 86 13.43 12.70 -17.19
C ALA A 86 14.73 11.92 -16.95
N LEU A 87 14.62 10.74 -16.34
CA LEU A 87 15.76 9.89 -15.97
C LEU A 87 16.05 8.77 -16.99
N ASP A 88 15.18 8.58 -17.98
CA ASP A 88 15.19 7.45 -18.91
C ASP A 88 15.18 6.09 -18.16
N LYS A 89 14.24 5.94 -17.21
CA LYS A 89 14.12 4.76 -16.36
C LYS A 89 12.75 4.10 -16.45
N PRO A 90 12.64 2.77 -16.21
CA PRO A 90 11.36 2.06 -16.26
C PRO A 90 10.43 2.45 -15.12
N LEU A 91 9.11 2.35 -15.41
CA LEU A 91 8.04 2.49 -14.44
C LEU A 91 7.54 1.12 -13.99
N ILE A 92 7.44 0.91 -12.68
CA ILE A 92 6.92 -0.31 -12.07
C ILE A 92 5.57 -0.01 -11.41
N ALA A 93 4.52 -0.70 -11.85
CA ALA A 93 3.19 -0.58 -11.24
C ALA A 93 3.04 -1.62 -10.11
N ILE A 94 2.67 -1.15 -8.90
CA ILE A 94 2.44 -2.00 -7.73
C ILE A 94 0.97 -1.92 -7.33
N ASP A 95 0.34 -3.07 -7.18
CA ASP A 95 -1.03 -3.17 -6.66
C ASP A 95 -1.07 -2.68 -5.21
N THR A 96 -1.98 -1.74 -4.91
CA THR A 96 -2.06 -1.09 -3.61
C THR A 96 -2.44 -2.07 -2.51
N LEU A 97 -3.47 -2.91 -2.74
CA LEU A 97 -3.92 -3.88 -1.73
C LEU A 97 -2.85 -4.94 -1.48
N LYS A 98 -2.12 -5.36 -2.51
CA LYS A 98 -1.01 -6.29 -2.35
C LYS A 98 0.14 -5.70 -1.54
N ALA A 99 0.49 -4.45 -1.77
CA ALA A 99 1.50 -3.75 -0.96
C ALA A 99 1.05 -3.63 0.49
N MET A 100 -0.22 -3.26 0.73
CA MET A 100 -0.81 -3.24 2.07
C MET A 100 -0.75 -4.62 2.72
N ALA A 101 -1.16 -5.68 2.02
CA ALA A 101 -1.11 -7.05 2.53
C ALA A 101 0.30 -7.45 2.97
N ALA A 102 1.32 -7.13 2.16
CA ALA A 102 2.73 -7.38 2.53
C ALA A 102 3.12 -6.67 3.84
N GLY A 103 2.66 -5.43 4.03
CA GLY A 103 2.90 -4.69 5.28
C GLY A 103 2.13 -5.25 6.47
N MET A 104 0.90 -5.71 6.28
CA MET A 104 0.06 -6.32 7.33
C MET A 104 0.65 -7.64 7.81
N ILE A 105 1.05 -8.53 6.88
CA ILE A 105 1.65 -9.83 7.19
C ILE A 105 2.85 -9.67 8.13
N ASN A 106 3.70 -8.67 7.91
CA ASN A 106 4.88 -8.42 8.74
C ASN A 106 4.58 -7.95 10.17
N GLN A 107 3.31 -7.64 10.50
CA GLN A 107 2.88 -7.17 11.82
C GLN A 107 2.08 -8.23 12.59
N VAL A 108 1.82 -9.39 11.99
CA VAL A 108 1.06 -10.47 12.61
C VAL A 108 2.03 -11.56 13.11
N GLU A 109 1.93 -11.89 14.40
CA GLU A 109 2.85 -12.84 15.06
C GLU A 109 2.25 -14.24 15.25
N VAL A 110 1.01 -14.48 14.82
CA VAL A 110 0.33 -15.77 14.92
C VAL A 110 0.41 -16.56 13.62
N ASP A 111 0.20 -17.86 13.70
CA ASP A 111 0.12 -18.72 12.51
C ASP A 111 -1.32 -18.87 12.01
N ASN A 112 -1.47 -19.27 10.76
CA ASN A 112 -2.77 -19.59 10.13
C ASN A 112 -3.76 -18.43 10.13
N PHE A 113 -3.33 -17.32 9.58
CA PHE A 113 -4.16 -16.11 9.41
C PHE A 113 -4.30 -15.71 7.94
N LEU A 114 -5.30 -14.88 7.68
CA LEU A 114 -5.48 -14.15 6.44
C LEU A 114 -5.38 -12.65 6.71
N VAL A 115 -4.93 -11.89 5.72
CA VAL A 115 -4.98 -10.42 5.74
C VAL A 115 -5.94 -9.92 4.69
N CYS A 116 -6.73 -8.93 5.08
CA CYS A 116 -7.76 -8.31 4.25
C CYS A 116 -7.55 -6.80 4.26
N PRO A 117 -6.64 -6.26 3.42
CA PRO A 117 -6.48 -4.82 3.26
C PRO A 117 -7.77 -4.20 2.73
N MET A 118 -8.15 -3.05 3.29
CA MET A 118 -9.37 -2.32 2.96
C MET A 118 -9.09 -0.85 2.69
N ILE A 119 -9.46 -0.38 1.51
CA ILE A 119 -9.44 1.04 1.15
C ILE A 119 -10.87 1.56 1.08
N ASP A 120 -11.12 2.72 1.68
CA ASP A 120 -12.44 3.33 1.72
C ASP A 120 -12.95 3.68 0.30
N ALA A 121 -14.09 3.10 -0.09
CA ALA A 121 -14.82 3.36 -1.34
C ALA A 121 -16.10 4.18 -1.12
N ARG A 122 -16.22 4.85 0.04
CA ARG A 122 -17.38 5.60 0.53
C ARG A 122 -18.52 4.71 1.03
N ARG A 123 -19.45 5.28 1.83
CA ARG A 123 -20.53 4.54 2.48
C ARG A 123 -19.97 3.28 3.16
N MET A 124 -20.70 2.15 3.10
CA MET A 124 -20.22 0.85 3.61
C MET A 124 -19.51 0.00 2.55
N GLU A 125 -19.00 0.61 1.47
CA GLU A 125 -18.25 -0.06 0.44
C GLU A 125 -16.73 0.14 0.65
N VAL A 126 -15.96 -0.92 0.42
CA VAL A 126 -14.49 -0.91 0.45
C VAL A 126 -13.92 -1.59 -0.78
N TYR A 127 -12.77 -1.12 -1.25
CA TYR A 127 -11.93 -1.95 -2.11
C TYR A 127 -11.14 -2.89 -1.22
N THR A 128 -11.22 -4.17 -1.51
CA THR A 128 -10.57 -5.21 -0.70
C THR A 128 -10.11 -6.40 -1.54
N ALA A 129 -9.19 -7.16 -0.99
CA ALA A 129 -8.72 -8.45 -1.48
C ALA A 129 -8.30 -9.28 -0.25
N ILE A 130 -8.13 -10.59 -0.39
CA ILE A 130 -7.68 -11.46 0.70
C ILE A 130 -6.40 -12.13 0.29
N TYR A 131 -5.43 -12.13 1.21
CA TYR A 131 -4.13 -12.79 1.03
C TYR A 131 -3.81 -13.69 2.22
N ASP A 132 -3.08 -14.77 1.94
CA ASP A 132 -2.49 -15.62 2.97
C ASP A 132 -1.13 -15.08 3.47
N GLN A 133 -0.51 -15.78 4.42
CA GLN A 133 0.79 -15.44 5.02
C GLN A 133 1.94 -15.47 4.00
N GLN A 134 1.80 -16.14 2.88
CA GLN A 134 2.78 -16.21 1.79
C GLN A 134 2.50 -15.17 0.69
N LEU A 135 1.58 -14.22 0.98
CA LEU A 135 1.15 -13.17 0.04
C LEU A 135 0.52 -13.74 -1.26
N GLN A 136 -0.05 -14.96 -1.19
CA GLN A 136 -0.86 -15.51 -2.26
C GLN A 136 -2.27 -14.93 -2.18
N CYS A 137 -2.80 -14.54 -3.35
CA CYS A 137 -4.15 -13.98 -3.43
C CYS A 137 -5.20 -15.10 -3.30
N ILE A 138 -5.98 -15.06 -2.23
CA ILE A 138 -7.11 -15.96 -1.97
C ILE A 138 -8.38 -15.44 -2.61
N SER A 139 -8.64 -14.11 -2.47
CA SER A 139 -9.75 -13.43 -3.13
C SER A 139 -9.24 -12.21 -3.87
N GLN A 140 -9.61 -12.09 -5.14
CA GLN A 140 -9.20 -10.99 -6.03
C GLN A 140 -9.75 -9.63 -5.54
N THR A 141 -9.09 -8.56 -5.98
CA THR A 141 -9.56 -7.19 -5.74
C THR A 141 -10.98 -6.98 -6.22
N ASP A 142 -11.85 -6.52 -5.32
CA ASP A 142 -13.24 -6.19 -5.59
C ASP A 142 -13.69 -4.94 -4.79
N ALA A 143 -14.73 -4.28 -5.27
CA ALA A 143 -15.47 -3.26 -4.52
C ALA A 143 -16.64 -3.94 -3.80
N ARG A 144 -16.54 -4.07 -2.47
CA ARG A 144 -17.47 -4.87 -1.68
C ARG A 144 -18.24 -4.02 -0.69
N ILE A 145 -19.56 -4.14 -0.69
CA ILE A 145 -20.42 -3.60 0.38
C ILE A 145 -20.30 -4.55 1.58
N ILE A 146 -19.98 -4.00 2.75
CA ILE A 146 -19.75 -4.79 3.96
C ILE A 146 -21.00 -4.82 4.83
N ASP A 147 -21.41 -6.02 5.23
CA ASP A 147 -22.50 -6.32 6.15
C ASP A 147 -22.05 -7.35 7.21
N ALA A 148 -22.96 -7.73 8.11
CA ALA A 148 -22.67 -8.64 9.21
C ALA A 148 -22.30 -10.08 8.76
N ASP A 149 -22.65 -10.47 7.54
CA ASP A 149 -22.37 -11.79 6.98
C ASP A 149 -21.13 -11.81 6.08
N SER A 150 -20.54 -10.64 5.87
CA SER A 150 -19.34 -10.52 5.04
C SER A 150 -18.17 -11.27 5.66
N PHE A 151 -17.39 -11.96 4.81
CA PHE A 151 -16.21 -12.77 5.20
C PHE A 151 -16.52 -13.95 6.14
N ARG A 152 -17.77 -14.43 6.16
CA ARG A 152 -18.18 -15.54 7.05
C ARG A 152 -17.36 -16.80 6.84
N ASP A 153 -17.10 -17.17 5.60
CA ASP A 153 -16.38 -18.41 5.28
C ASP A 153 -14.92 -18.30 5.75
N GLU A 154 -14.27 -17.16 5.47
CA GLU A 154 -12.90 -16.92 5.90
C GLU A 154 -12.79 -16.85 7.44
N LEU A 155 -13.74 -16.20 8.09
CA LEU A 155 -13.79 -16.06 9.54
C LEU A 155 -14.18 -17.35 10.28
N ASN A 156 -14.81 -18.33 9.62
CA ASN A 156 -15.04 -19.65 10.20
C ASN A 156 -13.73 -20.43 10.39
N ASP A 157 -12.81 -20.32 9.43
CA ASP A 157 -11.63 -21.15 9.37
C ASP A 157 -10.36 -20.45 9.88
N HIS A 158 -10.23 -19.12 9.68
CA HIS A 158 -9.00 -18.36 9.92
C HIS A 158 -9.21 -17.16 10.84
N GLN A 159 -8.14 -16.73 11.51
CA GLN A 159 -8.03 -15.37 12.02
C GLN A 159 -7.90 -14.45 10.80
N VAL A 160 -8.73 -13.42 10.68
CA VAL A 160 -8.67 -12.46 9.58
C VAL A 160 -8.30 -11.09 10.14
N TYR A 161 -7.25 -10.51 9.60
CA TYR A 161 -6.77 -9.19 9.96
C TYR A 161 -7.23 -8.16 8.91
N PHE A 162 -8.04 -7.21 9.33
CA PHE A 162 -8.55 -6.12 8.52
C PHE A 162 -7.72 -4.87 8.77
N GLY A 163 -7.16 -4.25 7.72
CA GLY A 163 -6.30 -3.07 7.86
C GLY A 163 -6.46 -2.08 6.72
N GLY A 164 -6.25 -0.79 7.02
CA GLY A 164 -6.42 0.31 6.08
C GLY A 164 -7.54 1.27 6.47
N ASP A 165 -7.69 2.37 5.73
CA ASP A 165 -8.67 3.42 6.04
C ASP A 165 -10.14 2.98 5.83
N GLY A 166 -10.36 1.90 5.06
CA GLY A 166 -11.67 1.27 4.94
C GLY A 166 -12.03 0.36 6.10
N ALA A 167 -11.06 -0.15 6.86
CA ALA A 167 -11.29 -1.13 7.92
C ALA A 167 -12.02 -0.53 9.14
N ALA A 168 -11.70 0.71 9.52
CA ALA A 168 -12.27 1.35 10.71
C ALA A 168 -13.80 1.41 10.69
N LYS A 169 -14.41 1.74 9.54
CA LYS A 169 -15.88 1.78 9.42
C LYS A 169 -16.54 0.41 9.42
N CYS A 170 -15.76 -0.65 9.14
CA CYS A 170 -16.25 -2.03 9.13
C CYS A 170 -16.21 -2.69 10.50
N GLU A 171 -15.49 -2.10 11.47
CA GLU A 171 -15.35 -2.64 12.83
C GLU A 171 -16.70 -2.74 13.55
N ASP A 172 -17.58 -1.74 13.42
CA ASP A 172 -18.93 -1.76 14.02
C ASP A 172 -19.79 -2.93 13.51
N VAL A 173 -19.54 -3.37 12.28
CA VAL A 173 -20.34 -4.41 11.62
C VAL A 173 -19.74 -5.79 11.79
N LEU A 174 -18.42 -5.93 11.72
CA LEU A 174 -17.70 -7.22 11.75
C LEU A 174 -17.08 -7.53 13.11
N GLY A 175 -16.89 -6.55 13.98
CA GLY A 175 -16.16 -6.70 15.25
C GLY A 175 -16.82 -7.65 16.27
N HIS A 176 -18.08 -8.04 16.05
CA HIS A 176 -18.73 -9.06 16.85
C HIS A 176 -18.22 -10.50 16.56
N GLN A 177 -17.52 -10.70 15.47
CA GLN A 177 -16.98 -11.99 15.07
C GLN A 177 -15.62 -12.24 15.75
N SER A 178 -15.51 -13.35 16.48
CA SER A 178 -14.37 -13.65 17.38
C SER A 178 -13.00 -13.78 16.68
N LYS A 179 -13.00 -14.02 15.38
CA LYS A 179 -11.77 -14.14 14.56
C LYS A 179 -11.49 -12.91 13.71
N ALA A 180 -12.30 -11.85 13.82
CA ALA A 180 -12.07 -10.58 13.16
C ALA A 180 -11.11 -9.70 13.99
N ASN A 181 -9.98 -9.34 13.42
CA ASN A 181 -8.96 -8.51 14.07
C ASN A 181 -8.76 -7.23 13.25
N PHE A 182 -8.75 -6.07 13.92
CA PHE A 182 -8.66 -4.78 13.23
C PHE A 182 -7.33 -4.09 13.52
N MET A 183 -6.60 -3.77 12.45
CA MET A 183 -5.35 -3.02 12.48
C MET A 183 -5.66 -1.53 12.24
N VAL A 184 -6.25 -0.88 13.25
CA VAL A 184 -6.88 0.47 13.13
C VAL A 184 -5.90 1.56 12.68
N SER A 185 -4.62 1.44 13.01
CA SER A 185 -3.59 2.42 12.64
C SER A 185 -2.79 2.04 11.40
N PHE A 186 -3.20 0.99 10.70
CA PHE A 186 -2.48 0.56 9.50
C PHE A 186 -2.86 1.44 8.29
N HIS A 187 -1.86 1.92 7.58
CA HIS A 187 -2.01 2.76 6.39
C HIS A 187 -1.09 2.30 5.26
N PRO A 188 -1.47 2.52 3.98
CA PRO A 188 -0.56 2.32 2.86
C PRO A 188 0.72 3.14 3.02
N SER A 189 1.85 2.58 2.61
CA SER A 189 3.16 3.24 2.66
C SER A 189 4.05 2.75 1.53
N ALA A 190 4.90 3.61 1.00
CA ALA A 190 5.94 3.25 0.04
C ALA A 190 6.89 2.17 0.59
N ARG A 191 7.00 2.07 1.91
CA ARG A 191 7.74 1.03 2.63
C ARG A 191 7.33 -0.38 2.21
N TYR A 192 6.03 -0.61 2.06
CA TYR A 192 5.50 -1.94 1.76
C TYR A 192 5.61 -2.31 0.28
N MET A 193 5.98 -1.34 -0.57
CA MET A 193 6.20 -1.56 -1.99
C MET A 193 7.61 -2.09 -2.30
N ALA A 194 8.59 -1.85 -1.43
CA ALA A 194 10.02 -2.06 -1.70
C ALA A 194 10.37 -3.47 -2.21
N ALA A 195 10.03 -4.51 -1.46
CA ALA A 195 10.29 -5.89 -1.87
C ALA A 195 9.49 -6.30 -3.12
N LEU A 196 8.29 -5.73 -3.32
CA LEU A 196 7.47 -6.00 -4.50
C LEU A 196 8.00 -5.31 -5.75
N SER A 197 8.52 -4.10 -5.63
CA SER A 197 9.12 -3.36 -6.75
C SER A 197 10.44 -3.99 -7.17
N ASP A 198 11.27 -4.39 -6.22
CA ASP A 198 12.52 -5.11 -6.49
C ASP A 198 12.28 -6.42 -7.24
N LYS A 199 11.32 -7.22 -6.79
CA LYS A 199 10.94 -8.48 -7.45
C LYS A 199 10.41 -8.31 -8.88
N LYS A 200 9.84 -7.12 -9.20
CA LYS A 200 9.29 -6.81 -10.53
C LYS A 200 10.31 -6.14 -11.45
N PHE A 201 11.38 -5.58 -10.89
CA PHE A 201 12.50 -5.00 -11.63
C PHE A 201 13.39 -6.07 -12.21
#